data_1b13336bb37d9a49bcf44604eeedac85
#
_entry.id   1b13336bb37d9a49bcf44604eeedac85
#
_cell.length_a   1.000
_cell.length_b   1.000
_cell.length_c   1.000
_cell.angle_alpha   90.00
_cell.angle_beta   90.00
_cell.angle_gamma   90.00
#
_symmetry.space_group_name_H-M   'P 1'
#
loop_
_entity.id
_entity.type
_entity.pdbx_description
1 polymer ?
#
loop_
_entity_poly.entity_id
_entity_poly.type
_entity_poly.pdbx_seq_one_letter_code
_entity_poly.pdbx_strand_id
1 'polypeptide(L)'
;GQVTIYRNKVNAAQETAAAGQSEKGSYDIRTEITSTYFTYYIVVDKKVETDKAETLTCQMEDYQAGETPETAIPVEVSDAATAITLPKAKGTYYYTIKVPANTNKLIVVESTTALSKGSSAYLNTSTGSWGAATMENGVIKKDVSNSADKTYFLTVTSDEASPLTFHISYANIEKGALITNPKKAEAGTNTIDFDGAAYYTYKATKSGKLAIEVKDGVTVTFPLSATGYGVNDTYV
;
A
#
# COMPACT_ATOMS: atom_id res chain seq x y z
N GLY A 1 -18.90 -2.42 -32.01
CA GLY A 1 -17.57 -2.10 -32.56
C GLY A 1 -16.49 -2.27 -31.51
N GLN A 2 -15.27 -2.31 -31.93
CA GLN A 2 -14.11 -2.37 -31.06
C GLN A 2 -13.28 -1.11 -31.25
N VAL A 3 -12.77 -0.54 -30.16
CA VAL A 3 -11.82 0.55 -30.19
C VAL A 3 -10.47 0.04 -29.70
N THR A 4 -9.43 0.30 -30.46
CA THR A 4 -8.06 -0.05 -30.07
C THR A 4 -7.21 1.21 -30.14
N ILE A 5 -6.43 1.46 -29.09
CA ILE A 5 -5.60 2.67 -28.96
C ILE A 5 -4.15 2.28 -28.86
N TYR A 6 -3.31 2.91 -29.66
CA TYR A 6 -1.85 2.68 -29.70
C TYR A 6 -1.14 4.00 -29.40
N ARG A 7 -0.06 3.95 -28.64
CA ARG A 7 0.79 5.10 -28.36
C ARG A 7 1.99 5.12 -29.32
N ASN A 8 2.23 6.28 -29.92
CA ASN A 8 3.35 6.62 -30.82
C ASN A 8 3.43 5.87 -32.16
N LYS A 9 2.86 4.66 -32.29
CA LYS A 9 2.93 3.85 -33.50
C LYS A 9 1.79 2.85 -33.54
N VAL A 10 1.12 2.73 -34.68
CA VAL A 10 0.13 1.67 -34.92
C VAL A 10 0.82 0.30 -34.82
N ASN A 11 0.18 -0.65 -34.15
CA ASN A 11 0.71 -1.97 -33.82
C ASN A 11 1.92 -1.97 -32.87
N ALA A 12 2.22 -0.86 -32.19
CA ALA A 12 3.07 -0.84 -31.01
C ALA A 12 2.35 -1.47 -29.79
N ALA A 13 2.92 -1.37 -28.60
CA ALA A 13 2.23 -1.78 -27.40
C ALA A 13 0.86 -1.09 -27.32
N GLN A 14 -0.18 -1.91 -27.20
CA GLN A 14 -1.56 -1.41 -27.04
C GLN A 14 -1.66 -0.69 -25.69
N GLU A 15 -2.14 0.55 -25.72
CA GLU A 15 -2.45 1.23 -24.47
C GLU A 15 -3.71 0.57 -23.87
N THR A 16 -3.57 0.10 -22.65
CA THR A 16 -4.71 -0.39 -21.90
C THR A 16 -5.52 0.83 -21.48
N ALA A 17 -6.78 0.88 -21.86
CA ALA A 17 -7.70 1.85 -21.27
C ALA A 17 -7.64 1.67 -19.75
N ALA A 18 -7.51 2.77 -19.01
CA ALA A 18 -7.56 2.74 -17.56
C ALA A 18 -8.83 2.00 -17.11
N ALA A 19 -8.74 1.22 -16.04
CA ALA A 19 -9.86 0.45 -15.50
C ALA A 19 -11.10 1.36 -15.38
N GLY A 20 -12.14 1.10 -16.16
CA GLY A 20 -13.31 1.97 -16.23
C GLY A 20 -13.93 2.08 -17.62
N GLN A 21 -13.75 1.08 -18.48
CA GLN A 21 -14.58 0.97 -19.68
C GLN A 21 -16.03 1.09 -19.28
N SER A 22 -16.67 2.21 -19.62
CA SER A 22 -18.11 2.29 -19.48
C SER A 22 -18.72 1.39 -20.54
N GLU A 23 -19.86 0.79 -20.25
CA GLU A 23 -20.66 0.03 -21.23
C GLU A 23 -21.01 0.84 -22.48
N LYS A 24 -20.76 2.15 -22.47
CA LYS A 24 -21.01 3.11 -23.57
C LYS A 24 -19.75 3.43 -24.41
N GLY A 25 -18.65 2.71 -24.24
CA GLY A 25 -17.48 2.90 -25.09
C GLY A 25 -16.65 4.15 -24.79
N SER A 26 -16.63 4.62 -23.55
CA SER A 26 -15.68 5.64 -23.09
C SER A 26 -14.38 4.99 -22.67
N TYR A 27 -13.25 5.59 -23.03
CA TYR A 27 -11.90 5.11 -22.72
C TYR A 27 -11.10 6.24 -22.11
N ASP A 28 -10.62 6.04 -20.89
CA ASP A 28 -9.73 6.96 -20.20
C ASP A 28 -8.29 6.44 -20.31
N ILE A 29 -7.41 7.25 -20.88
CA ILE A 29 -5.99 6.92 -21.01
C ILE A 29 -5.21 7.94 -20.21
N ARG A 30 -4.49 7.43 -19.22
CA ARG A 30 -3.56 8.26 -18.46
C ARG A 30 -2.34 8.60 -19.31
N THR A 31 -2.04 9.87 -19.45
CA THR A 31 -0.83 10.35 -20.14
C THR A 31 -0.04 11.26 -19.20
N GLU A 32 1.25 10.98 -19.06
CA GLU A 32 2.19 11.82 -18.31
C GLU A 32 3.21 12.36 -19.28
N ILE A 33 3.18 13.68 -19.50
CA ILE A 33 4.11 14.36 -20.41
C ILE A 33 5.24 14.92 -19.55
N THR A 34 6.40 14.28 -19.57
CA THR A 34 7.61 14.75 -18.86
C THR A 34 8.50 15.62 -19.76
N SER A 35 8.79 15.15 -20.97
CA SER A 35 9.67 15.85 -21.93
C SER A 35 9.31 15.58 -23.39
N THR A 36 8.40 14.67 -23.68
CA THR A 36 8.04 14.24 -25.03
C THR A 36 6.54 14.11 -25.12
N TYR A 37 5.95 14.71 -26.16
CA TYR A 37 4.55 14.53 -26.47
C TYR A 37 4.30 13.13 -27.04
N PHE A 38 3.18 12.54 -26.64
CA PHE A 38 2.72 11.27 -27.20
C PHE A 38 1.67 11.50 -28.28
N THR A 39 1.75 10.69 -29.33
CA THR A 39 0.71 10.61 -30.37
C THR A 39 -0.09 9.34 -30.14
N TYR A 40 -1.39 9.48 -30.02
CA TYR A 40 -2.28 8.33 -29.90
C TYR A 40 -2.96 8.06 -31.24
N TYR A 41 -2.92 6.80 -31.67
CA TYR A 41 -3.64 6.31 -32.84
C TYR A 41 -4.85 5.53 -32.36
N ILE A 42 -6.03 5.99 -32.72
CA ILE A 42 -7.30 5.41 -32.32
C ILE A 42 -7.87 4.65 -33.52
N VAL A 43 -7.97 3.35 -33.38
CA VAL A 43 -8.55 2.48 -34.41
C VAL A 43 -9.95 2.09 -33.94
N VAL A 44 -10.96 2.47 -34.72
CA VAL A 44 -12.36 2.15 -34.47
C VAL A 44 -12.80 1.12 -35.50
N ASP A 45 -13.08 -0.08 -35.02
CA ASP A 45 -13.61 -1.18 -35.87
C ASP A 45 -15.14 -1.24 -35.69
N LYS A 46 -15.86 -0.86 -36.73
CA LYS A 46 -17.33 -0.84 -36.75
C LYS A 46 -17.85 -2.16 -37.35
N LYS A 47 -18.33 -3.05 -36.49
CA LYS A 47 -18.81 -4.39 -36.89
C LYS A 47 -20.21 -4.42 -37.53
N VAL A 48 -20.95 -3.33 -37.49
CA VAL A 48 -22.31 -3.25 -38.03
C VAL A 48 -22.40 -2.06 -38.94
N GLU A 49 -22.76 -2.28 -40.21
CA GLU A 49 -23.14 -1.21 -41.10
C GLU A 49 -24.43 -0.57 -40.57
N THR A 50 -24.30 0.66 -40.14
CA THR A 50 -25.48 1.52 -39.82
C THR A 50 -25.37 2.74 -40.70
N ASP A 51 -26.49 3.18 -41.25
CA ASP A 51 -26.58 4.39 -42.07
C ASP A 51 -26.36 5.67 -41.24
N LYS A 52 -26.08 5.54 -39.96
CA LYS A 52 -25.84 6.66 -39.05
C LYS A 52 -24.37 6.92 -38.89
N ALA A 53 -23.96 8.16 -39.07
CA ALA A 53 -22.64 8.64 -38.67
C ALA A 53 -22.48 8.51 -37.16
N GLU A 54 -21.34 8.00 -36.73
CA GLU A 54 -20.98 7.92 -35.31
C GLU A 54 -19.92 9.00 -35.01
N THR A 55 -19.95 9.49 -33.79
CA THR A 55 -19.06 10.56 -33.35
C THR A 55 -17.98 10.00 -32.45
N LEU A 56 -16.71 10.28 -32.78
CA LEU A 56 -15.59 10.09 -31.88
C LEU A 56 -15.25 11.45 -31.26
N THR A 57 -15.34 11.54 -29.94
CA THR A 57 -14.94 12.72 -29.20
C THR A 57 -13.65 12.42 -28.45
N CYS A 58 -12.64 13.28 -28.62
CA CYS A 58 -11.39 13.22 -27.89
C CYS A 58 -11.22 14.52 -27.10
N GLN A 59 -10.94 14.41 -25.84
CA GLN A 59 -10.66 15.58 -24.99
C GLN A 59 -9.51 15.27 -24.04
N MET A 60 -8.80 16.32 -23.64
CA MET A 60 -7.83 16.26 -22.56
C MET A 60 -8.47 16.83 -21.32
N GLU A 61 -8.32 16.10 -20.21
CA GLU A 61 -8.80 16.54 -18.90
C GLU A 61 -7.60 16.64 -17.95
N ASP A 62 -7.63 17.64 -17.09
CA ASP A 62 -6.62 17.76 -16.03
C ASP A 62 -6.80 16.67 -14.99
N TYR A 63 -5.68 16.20 -14.44
CA TYR A 63 -5.74 15.28 -13.32
C TYR A 63 -6.43 15.91 -12.12
N GLN A 64 -7.34 15.16 -11.53
CA GLN A 64 -8.00 15.56 -10.31
C GLN A 64 -7.10 15.27 -9.08
N ALA A 65 -7.46 15.88 -7.96
CA ALA A 65 -6.75 15.65 -6.70
C ALA A 65 -6.64 14.16 -6.38
N GLY A 66 -5.43 13.72 -6.11
CA GLY A 66 -5.10 12.35 -5.78
C GLY A 66 -4.89 11.40 -6.97
N GLU A 67 -5.14 11.80 -8.20
CA GLU A 67 -4.98 10.91 -9.36
C GLU A 67 -3.51 10.72 -9.77
N THR A 68 -2.61 11.61 -9.35
CA THR A 68 -1.16 11.48 -9.55
C THR A 68 -0.40 11.72 -8.24
N PRO A 69 0.86 11.29 -8.13
CA PRO A 69 1.69 11.62 -6.98
C PRO A 69 1.82 13.12 -6.72
N GLU A 70 1.85 13.93 -7.77
CA GLU A 70 1.99 15.39 -7.70
C GLU A 70 0.71 16.07 -7.22
N THR A 71 -0.45 15.45 -7.48
CA THR A 71 -1.77 15.90 -7.03
C THR A 71 -2.22 15.17 -5.77
N ALA A 72 -1.32 14.43 -5.10
CA ALA A 72 -1.65 13.64 -3.93
C ALA A 72 -2.37 14.46 -2.85
N ILE A 73 -3.43 13.89 -2.29
CA ILE A 73 -4.27 14.56 -1.30
C ILE A 73 -3.57 14.51 0.09
N PRO A 74 -3.30 15.65 0.72
CA PRO A 74 -2.74 15.65 2.06
C PRO A 74 -3.75 15.13 3.08
N VAL A 75 -3.27 14.28 4.00
CA VAL A 75 -4.05 13.75 5.12
C VAL A 75 -3.35 14.07 6.42
N GLU A 76 -4.07 14.72 7.31
CA GLU A 76 -3.64 14.95 8.69
C GLU A 76 -3.97 13.70 9.51
N VAL A 77 -2.95 13.18 10.21
CA VAL A 77 -3.10 11.98 11.04
C VAL A 77 -2.92 12.36 12.52
N SER A 78 -3.81 11.87 13.34
CA SER A 78 -3.78 12.03 14.80
C SER A 78 -4.08 10.69 15.48
N ASP A 79 -4.12 10.68 16.82
CA ASP A 79 -4.54 9.49 17.57
C ASP A 79 -6.04 9.17 17.37
N ALA A 80 -6.84 10.19 16.99
CA ALA A 80 -8.20 9.97 16.52
C ALA A 80 -8.22 9.61 15.03
N ALA A 81 -9.02 8.61 14.66
CA ALA A 81 -9.11 8.16 13.29
C ALA A 81 -9.70 9.24 12.36
N THR A 82 -9.00 9.53 11.28
CA THR A 82 -9.47 10.39 10.18
C THR A 82 -10.02 9.50 9.07
N ALA A 83 -11.24 9.74 8.65
CA ALA A 83 -11.84 9.03 7.52
C ALA A 83 -11.43 9.71 6.20
N ILE A 84 -11.00 8.91 5.23
CA ILE A 84 -10.81 9.32 3.83
C ILE A 84 -11.63 8.42 2.94
N THR A 85 -12.28 9.01 1.96
CA THR A 85 -13.03 8.27 0.93
C THR A 85 -12.40 8.56 -0.43
N LEU A 86 -12.22 7.51 -1.26
CA LEU A 86 -11.69 7.69 -2.59
C LEU A 86 -12.62 8.61 -3.41
N PRO A 87 -12.08 9.47 -4.28
CA PRO A 87 -12.89 10.35 -5.13
C PRO A 87 -13.83 9.58 -6.07
N LYS A 88 -13.39 8.43 -6.55
CA LYS A 88 -14.16 7.55 -7.46
C LYS A 88 -14.00 6.09 -7.01
N ALA A 89 -14.91 5.23 -7.49
CA ALA A 89 -14.91 3.79 -7.18
C ALA A 89 -13.69 3.07 -7.75
N LYS A 90 -13.25 3.44 -8.95
CA LYS A 90 -12.14 2.79 -9.65
C LYS A 90 -11.00 3.76 -9.90
N GLY A 91 -9.78 3.22 -9.95
CA GLY A 91 -8.58 3.98 -10.24
C GLY A 91 -7.50 3.83 -9.18
N THR A 92 -6.39 4.56 -9.40
CA THR A 92 -5.29 4.66 -8.43
C THR A 92 -5.26 6.06 -7.84
N TYR A 93 -5.22 6.15 -6.52
CA TYR A 93 -5.24 7.40 -5.78
C TYR A 93 -4.06 7.48 -4.83
N TYR A 94 -3.54 8.69 -4.69
CA TYR A 94 -2.37 9.01 -3.87
C TYR A 94 -2.75 9.99 -2.77
N TYR A 95 -2.32 9.68 -1.57
CA TYR A 95 -2.46 10.53 -0.39
C TYR A 95 -1.08 10.75 0.21
N THR A 96 -0.84 11.92 0.77
CA THR A 96 0.39 12.23 1.51
C THR A 96 0.11 12.39 2.99
N ILE A 97 0.97 11.81 3.81
CA ILE A 97 0.95 11.89 5.27
C ILE A 97 2.28 12.47 5.71
N LYS A 98 2.26 13.66 6.30
CA LYS A 98 3.45 14.27 6.90
C LYS A 98 3.60 13.80 8.33
N VAL A 99 4.72 13.20 8.64
CA VAL A 99 5.06 12.70 9.98
C VAL A 99 6.18 13.58 10.54
N PRO A 100 5.93 14.34 11.61
CA PRO A 100 6.94 15.19 12.23
C PRO A 100 8.14 14.40 12.77
N ALA A 101 9.26 15.07 12.88
CA ALA A 101 10.44 14.54 13.55
C ALA A 101 10.11 14.08 14.99
N ASN A 102 10.83 13.07 15.45
CA ASN A 102 10.68 12.46 16.78
C ASN A 102 9.29 11.82 17.04
N THR A 103 8.52 11.56 15.98
CA THR A 103 7.33 10.72 16.09
C THR A 103 7.77 9.28 16.40
N ASN A 104 7.12 8.66 17.39
CA ASN A 104 7.33 7.26 17.79
C ASN A 104 5.96 6.57 17.87
N LYS A 105 5.37 6.30 16.72
CA LYS A 105 4.02 5.78 16.55
C LYS A 105 3.97 4.78 15.39
N LEU A 106 2.87 4.04 15.32
CA LEU A 106 2.44 3.37 14.09
C LEU A 106 1.46 4.30 13.35
N ILE A 107 1.55 4.34 12.01
CA ILE A 107 0.39 4.71 11.19
C ILE A 107 -0.41 3.43 10.98
N VAL A 108 -1.69 3.50 11.29
CA VAL A 108 -2.66 2.44 11.04
C VAL A 108 -3.65 2.95 9.98
N VAL A 109 -3.81 2.17 8.91
CA VAL A 109 -4.80 2.43 7.86
C VAL A 109 -5.75 1.24 7.83
N GLU A 110 -7.01 1.47 8.11
CA GLU A 110 -8.04 0.43 8.14
C GLU A 110 -9.05 0.66 7.03
N SER A 111 -9.29 -0.35 6.21
CA SER A 111 -10.37 -0.31 5.23
C SER A 111 -11.70 -0.62 5.93
N THR A 112 -12.73 0.16 5.63
CA THR A 112 -14.09 -0.09 6.17
C THR A 112 -14.76 -1.32 5.56
N THR A 113 -14.23 -1.81 4.43
CA THR A 113 -14.70 -3.00 3.72
C THR A 113 -13.52 -3.85 3.29
N ALA A 114 -13.74 -5.16 3.12
CA ALA A 114 -12.72 -6.03 2.54
C ALA A 114 -12.41 -5.60 1.09
N LEU A 115 -11.13 -5.56 0.74
CA LEU A 115 -10.72 -5.26 -0.63
C LEU A 115 -10.94 -6.47 -1.54
N SER A 116 -11.42 -6.23 -2.75
CA SER A 116 -11.49 -7.25 -3.80
C SER A 116 -10.10 -7.62 -4.29
N LYS A 117 -9.99 -8.73 -5.03
CA LYS A 117 -8.72 -9.22 -5.59
C LYS A 117 -8.03 -8.21 -6.52
N GLY A 118 -8.79 -7.31 -7.15
CA GLY A 118 -8.27 -6.26 -8.04
C GLY A 118 -7.87 -4.98 -7.34
N SER A 119 -8.17 -4.89 -6.04
CA SER A 119 -7.88 -3.70 -5.23
C SER A 119 -6.68 -3.93 -4.32
N SER A 120 -5.91 -2.87 -4.07
CA SER A 120 -4.75 -2.91 -3.18
C SER A 120 -4.50 -1.56 -2.52
N ALA A 121 -3.86 -1.58 -1.36
CA ALA A 121 -3.38 -0.38 -0.71
C ALA A 121 -2.01 -0.64 -0.08
N TYR A 122 -1.14 0.36 -0.13
CA TYR A 122 0.16 0.29 0.51
C TYR A 122 0.65 1.67 0.98
N LEU A 123 1.49 1.66 2.01
CA LEU A 123 2.07 2.86 2.62
C LEU A 123 3.60 2.80 2.56
N ASN A 124 4.22 3.82 1.97
CA ASN A 124 5.66 3.90 1.80
C ASN A 124 6.16 5.35 1.84
N THR A 125 7.47 5.55 1.93
CA THR A 125 8.12 6.87 1.78
C THR A 125 8.32 7.29 0.31
N SER A 126 7.91 6.45 -0.62
CA SER A 126 7.85 6.72 -2.06
C SER A 126 6.52 6.22 -2.61
N THR A 127 6.20 6.58 -3.84
CA THR A 127 4.98 6.11 -4.53
C THR A 127 5.08 4.69 -5.07
N GLY A 128 6.25 4.05 -4.93
CA GLY A 128 6.46 2.66 -5.33
C GLY A 128 6.10 1.66 -4.22
N SER A 129 5.75 0.44 -4.61
CA SER A 129 5.37 -0.63 -3.68
C SER A 129 6.55 -1.38 -3.07
N TRP A 130 7.77 -1.19 -3.59
CA TRP A 130 8.94 -1.90 -3.07
C TRP A 130 9.26 -1.47 -1.64
N GLY A 131 9.31 -2.41 -0.70
CA GLY A 131 9.53 -2.16 0.73
C GLY A 131 8.38 -1.43 1.44
N ALA A 132 7.22 -1.35 0.79
CA ALA A 132 6.02 -0.76 1.39
C ALA A 132 5.41 -1.67 2.46
N ALA A 133 4.68 -1.08 3.40
CA ALA A 133 3.71 -1.81 4.19
C ALA A 133 2.43 -2.00 3.37
N THR A 134 2.03 -3.23 3.14
CA THR A 134 0.86 -3.60 2.36
C THR A 134 -0.35 -3.86 3.25
N MET A 135 -1.53 -3.78 2.67
CA MET A 135 -2.77 -4.07 3.39
C MET A 135 -2.95 -5.57 3.55
N GLU A 136 -3.01 -6.03 4.79
CA GLU A 136 -3.27 -7.41 5.16
C GLU A 136 -4.52 -7.46 6.03
N ASN A 137 -5.48 -8.31 5.67
CA ASN A 137 -6.77 -8.42 6.38
C ASN A 137 -7.48 -7.07 6.61
N GLY A 138 -7.38 -6.16 5.64
CA GLY A 138 -8.00 -4.84 5.72
C GLY A 138 -7.24 -3.78 6.51
N VAL A 139 -6.01 -4.07 6.95
CA VAL A 139 -5.22 -3.17 7.80
C VAL A 139 -3.79 -3.04 7.28
N ILE A 140 -3.28 -1.80 7.26
CA ILE A 140 -1.84 -1.51 7.15
C ILE A 140 -1.35 -1.03 8.51
N LYS A 141 -0.21 -1.54 8.97
CA LYS A 141 0.53 -1.01 10.12
C LYS A 141 1.93 -0.65 9.68
N LYS A 142 2.33 0.60 9.83
CA LYS A 142 3.66 1.10 9.48
C LYS A 142 4.29 1.80 10.66
N ASP A 143 5.46 1.31 11.10
CA ASP A 143 6.32 2.02 12.04
C ASP A 143 6.85 3.29 11.37
N VAL A 144 6.57 4.42 12.01
CA VAL A 144 6.99 5.75 11.57
C VAL A 144 7.90 6.44 12.57
N SER A 145 8.59 5.66 13.41
CA SER A 145 9.61 6.17 14.32
C SER A 145 10.74 6.80 13.52
N ASN A 146 10.91 8.11 13.62
CA ASN A 146 11.87 8.87 12.83
C ASN A 146 12.43 10.07 13.60
N SER A 147 13.69 10.38 13.32
CA SER A 147 14.40 11.53 13.92
C SER A 147 14.28 12.83 13.11
N ALA A 148 13.71 12.77 11.91
CA ALA A 148 13.49 13.92 11.02
C ALA A 148 12.10 13.84 10.41
N ASP A 149 11.58 14.97 9.93
CA ASP A 149 10.32 15.02 9.21
C ASP A 149 10.34 14.07 8.02
N LYS A 150 9.27 13.33 7.84
CA LYS A 150 9.08 12.41 6.71
C LYS A 150 7.71 12.54 6.09
N THR A 151 7.66 12.37 4.79
CA THR A 151 6.40 12.23 4.05
C THR A 151 6.22 10.77 3.66
N TYR A 152 5.05 10.25 3.93
CA TYR A 152 4.61 8.93 3.48
C TYR A 152 3.53 9.10 2.42
N PHE A 153 3.50 8.18 1.47
CA PHE A 153 2.45 8.07 0.46
C PHE A 153 1.60 6.84 0.76
N LEU A 154 0.31 7.06 0.94
CA LEU A 154 -0.67 5.99 0.87
C LEU A 154 -1.15 5.92 -0.58
N THR A 155 -0.83 4.82 -1.25
CA THR A 155 -1.30 4.56 -2.62
C THR A 155 -2.39 3.50 -2.56
N VAL A 156 -3.53 3.81 -3.13
CA VAL A 156 -4.68 2.92 -3.20
C VAL A 156 -5.06 2.69 -4.65
N THR A 157 -5.06 1.44 -5.07
CA THR A 157 -5.66 1.01 -6.34
C THR A 157 -6.98 0.34 -6.04
N SER A 158 -8.06 0.79 -6.66
CA SER A 158 -9.40 0.27 -6.45
C SER A 158 -10.01 -0.21 -7.77
N ASP A 159 -10.60 -1.40 -7.74
CA ASP A 159 -11.45 -1.96 -8.78
C ASP A 159 -12.87 -2.27 -8.23
N GLU A 160 -13.28 -1.53 -7.21
CA GLU A 160 -14.56 -1.72 -6.54
C GLU A 160 -15.70 -1.07 -7.32
N ALA A 161 -16.92 -1.49 -7.00
CA ALA A 161 -18.13 -0.89 -7.58
C ALA A 161 -18.51 0.45 -6.93
N SER A 162 -17.99 0.72 -5.74
CA SER A 162 -18.22 1.94 -4.96
C SER A 162 -16.92 2.49 -4.39
N PRO A 163 -16.82 3.81 -4.14
CA PRO A 163 -15.62 4.38 -3.54
C PRO A 163 -15.30 3.74 -2.19
N LEU A 164 -14.04 3.33 -2.00
CA LEU A 164 -13.54 2.81 -0.74
C LEU A 164 -13.37 3.92 0.30
N THR A 165 -13.61 3.57 1.54
CA THR A 165 -13.33 4.44 2.69
C THR A 165 -12.31 3.77 3.61
N PHE A 166 -11.34 4.56 4.06
CA PHE A 166 -10.30 4.15 5.00
C PHE A 166 -10.32 5.04 6.24
N HIS A 167 -9.99 4.47 7.36
CA HIS A 167 -9.70 5.21 8.59
C HIS A 167 -8.19 5.22 8.81
N ILE A 168 -7.63 6.40 9.04
CA ILE A 168 -6.19 6.58 9.26
C ILE A 168 -5.98 7.21 10.62
N SER A 169 -5.11 6.61 11.44
CA SER A 169 -4.78 7.10 12.77
C SER A 169 -3.34 6.79 13.16
N TYR A 170 -2.87 7.45 14.21
CA TYR A 170 -1.70 6.96 14.95
C TYR A 170 -2.12 5.96 16.01
N ALA A 171 -1.27 4.94 16.21
CA ALA A 171 -1.34 4.05 17.34
C ALA A 171 -0.01 4.02 18.08
N ASN A 172 -0.04 3.75 19.38
CA ASN A 172 1.16 3.57 20.16
C ASN A 172 1.85 2.25 19.76
N ILE A 173 3.18 2.28 19.76
CA ILE A 173 3.96 1.07 19.58
C ILE A 173 4.03 0.33 20.91
N GLU A 174 3.29 -0.76 21.04
CA GLU A 174 3.34 -1.61 22.21
C GLU A 174 4.71 -2.31 22.28
N LYS A 175 5.20 -2.50 23.51
CA LYS A 175 6.42 -3.28 23.71
C LYS A 175 6.20 -4.71 23.24
N GLY A 176 7.08 -5.21 22.41
CA GLY A 176 7.00 -6.54 21.81
C GLY A 176 6.28 -6.58 20.47
N ALA A 177 5.60 -5.53 20.03
CA ALA A 177 4.94 -5.48 18.73
C ALA A 177 5.91 -5.34 17.54
N LEU A 178 7.13 -4.87 17.78
CA LEU A 178 8.17 -4.67 16.76
C LEU A 178 9.52 -5.16 17.25
N ILE A 179 10.35 -5.63 16.32
CA ILE A 179 11.75 -6.02 16.60
C ILE A 179 12.56 -4.84 17.14
N THR A 180 12.22 -3.62 16.76
CA THR A 180 12.87 -2.38 17.22
C THR A 180 12.41 -1.93 18.61
N ASN A 181 11.32 -2.52 19.13
CA ASN A 181 10.77 -2.23 20.46
C ASN A 181 10.37 -3.52 21.19
N PRO A 182 11.32 -4.45 21.42
CA PRO A 182 11.01 -5.76 21.98
C PRO A 182 10.64 -5.69 23.46
N LYS A 183 9.84 -6.63 23.94
CA LYS A 183 9.69 -6.91 25.38
C LYS A 183 10.97 -7.52 25.92
N LYS A 184 11.31 -7.23 27.17
CA LYS A 184 12.38 -7.92 27.88
C LYS A 184 11.81 -9.23 28.43
N ALA A 185 12.42 -10.34 28.04
CA ALA A 185 12.15 -11.62 28.67
C ALA A 185 13.02 -11.79 29.92
N GLU A 186 12.46 -12.32 30.97
CA GLU A 186 13.16 -12.66 32.20
C GLU A 186 13.34 -14.20 32.29
N ALA A 187 14.26 -14.63 33.15
CA ALA A 187 14.42 -16.05 33.42
C ALA A 187 13.12 -16.59 34.05
N GLY A 188 12.63 -17.74 33.56
CA GLY A 188 11.36 -18.33 33.98
C GLY A 188 10.24 -18.11 32.98
N THR A 189 9.00 -18.09 33.43
CA THR A 189 7.83 -18.00 32.59
C THR A 189 7.57 -16.56 32.12
N ASN A 190 7.43 -16.37 30.82
CA ASN A 190 7.01 -15.10 30.19
C ASN A 190 5.68 -15.33 29.47
N THR A 191 4.72 -14.45 29.69
CA THR A 191 3.43 -14.52 29.01
C THR A 191 3.49 -13.86 27.64
N ILE A 192 3.01 -14.55 26.61
CA ILE A 192 2.82 -14.02 25.25
C ILE A 192 1.35 -13.63 25.14
N ASP A 193 1.08 -12.34 25.06
CA ASP A 193 -0.26 -11.74 25.04
C ASP A 193 -0.52 -10.95 23.73
N PHE A 194 0.08 -11.41 22.64
CA PHE A 194 -0.08 -10.82 21.32
C PHE A 194 -0.79 -11.79 20.37
N ASP A 195 -1.66 -11.23 19.55
CA ASP A 195 -2.10 -11.88 18.33
C ASP A 195 -1.05 -11.65 17.23
N GLY A 196 -0.49 -12.73 16.69
CA GLY A 196 0.57 -12.68 15.67
C GLY A 196 1.97 -12.73 16.26
N ALA A 197 2.92 -12.00 15.66
CA ALA A 197 4.32 -12.04 16.07
C ALA A 197 4.61 -11.15 17.27
N ALA A 198 5.27 -11.72 18.29
CA ALA A 198 5.77 -10.99 19.45
C ALA A 198 7.30 -11.05 19.52
N TYR A 199 7.94 -9.92 19.80
CA TYR A 199 9.39 -9.79 19.84
C TYR A 199 9.89 -9.64 21.27
N TYR A 200 10.88 -10.46 21.62
CA TYR A 200 11.48 -10.48 22.94
C TYR A 200 13.00 -10.33 22.86
N THR A 201 13.60 -9.73 23.88
CA THR A 201 15.03 -9.78 24.13
C THR A 201 15.31 -10.47 25.45
N TYR A 202 16.30 -11.33 25.49
CA TYR A 202 16.82 -11.93 26.70
C TYR A 202 18.29 -11.62 26.86
N LYS A 203 18.70 -11.11 28.00
CA LYS A 203 20.12 -10.84 28.31
C LYS A 203 20.68 -11.98 29.13
N ALA A 204 21.51 -12.83 28.53
CA ALA A 204 22.26 -13.84 29.26
C ALA A 204 23.27 -13.18 30.21
N THR A 205 23.23 -13.55 31.50
CA THR A 205 24.09 -12.99 32.54
C THR A 205 25.23 -13.93 32.91
N LYS A 206 25.26 -15.15 32.35
CA LYS A 206 26.32 -16.14 32.53
C LYS A 206 26.45 -17.01 31.30
N SER A 207 27.59 -17.69 31.17
CA SER A 207 27.77 -18.71 30.13
C SER A 207 26.87 -19.92 30.43
N GLY A 208 26.30 -20.51 29.37
CA GLY A 208 25.43 -21.67 29.50
C GLY A 208 24.59 -21.90 28.25
N LYS A 209 23.61 -22.78 28.36
CA LYS A 209 22.59 -23.01 27.33
C LYS A 209 21.35 -22.18 27.67
N LEU A 210 20.77 -21.51 26.67
CA LEU A 210 19.45 -20.92 26.78
C LEU A 210 18.43 -21.94 26.23
N ALA A 211 17.58 -22.46 27.13
CA ALA A 211 16.47 -23.30 26.73
C ALA A 211 15.21 -22.41 26.64
N ILE A 212 14.44 -22.56 25.56
CA ILE A 212 13.17 -21.87 25.35
C ILE A 212 12.12 -22.93 25.10
N GLU A 213 11.12 -22.98 25.97
CA GLU A 213 9.97 -23.85 25.83
C GLU A 213 8.75 -23.01 25.43
N VAL A 214 8.01 -23.46 24.44
CA VAL A 214 6.76 -22.83 23.98
C VAL A 214 5.67 -23.89 23.88
N LYS A 215 4.41 -23.48 23.98
CA LYS A 215 3.28 -24.38 23.78
C LYS A 215 3.08 -24.69 22.29
N ASP A 216 2.39 -25.79 22.03
CA ASP A 216 1.99 -26.17 20.67
C ASP A 216 1.30 -25.02 19.92
N GLY A 217 1.65 -24.88 18.64
CA GLY A 217 1.15 -23.80 17.78
C GLY A 217 1.95 -22.51 17.82
N VAL A 218 3.00 -22.42 18.66
CA VAL A 218 3.91 -21.26 18.70
C VAL A 218 5.22 -21.62 18.01
N THR A 219 5.64 -20.80 17.06
CA THR A 219 6.95 -20.91 16.41
C THR A 219 7.90 -19.86 16.97
N VAL A 220 9.10 -20.29 17.36
CA VAL A 220 10.17 -19.38 17.79
C VAL A 220 11.16 -19.17 16.66
N THR A 221 11.46 -17.92 16.36
CA THR A 221 12.46 -17.55 15.35
C THR A 221 13.49 -16.63 15.98
N PHE A 222 14.76 -16.88 15.71
CA PHE A 222 15.84 -16.01 16.10
C PHE A 222 16.25 -15.18 14.88
N PRO A 223 15.94 -13.87 14.84
CA PRO A 223 16.41 -13.01 13.75
C PRO A 223 17.92 -13.00 13.73
N LEU A 224 18.52 -13.21 12.56
CA LEU A 224 19.96 -13.07 12.38
C LEU A 224 20.36 -11.64 12.76
N SER A 225 21.34 -11.51 13.65
CA SER A 225 21.89 -10.20 13.94
C SER A 225 22.60 -9.66 12.69
N ALA A 226 22.58 -8.35 12.50
CA ALA A 226 23.27 -7.68 11.39
C ALA A 226 24.79 -7.95 11.38
N THR A 227 25.35 -8.60 12.38
CA THR A 227 26.76 -8.95 12.53
C THR A 227 27.11 -10.37 12.08
N GLY A 228 26.15 -11.14 11.53
CA GLY A 228 26.46 -12.42 10.88
C GLY A 228 26.86 -13.58 11.78
N TYR A 229 26.70 -13.47 13.10
CA TYR A 229 26.85 -14.60 13.99
C TYR A 229 25.59 -15.45 13.95
N GLY A 230 25.67 -16.56 13.22
CA GLY A 230 24.64 -17.58 13.22
C GLY A 230 24.46 -18.13 14.64
N VAL A 231 23.24 -18.13 15.13
CA VAL A 231 22.86 -18.96 16.27
C VAL A 231 22.90 -20.40 15.77
N ASN A 232 23.71 -21.26 16.37
CA ASN A 232 23.64 -22.69 16.12
C ASN A 232 22.32 -23.18 16.71
N ASP A 233 21.32 -23.33 15.86
CA ASP A 233 19.99 -23.81 16.21
C ASP A 233 20.08 -25.30 16.52
N THR A 234 20.13 -25.63 17.79
CA THR A 234 19.76 -26.98 18.23
C THR A 234 18.45 -26.83 18.98
N TYR A 235 17.35 -27.00 18.28
CA TYR A 235 16.05 -27.19 18.89
C TYR A 235 16.02 -28.60 19.50
N VAL A 236 15.66 -28.73 20.77
CA VAL A 236 15.34 -29.98 21.40
C VAL A 236 13.86 -29.94 21.74
#